data_0b2a7f75c1657f32a6100895bd765ed4
#
_entry.id   0b2a7f75c1657f32a6100895bd765ed4
#
_cell.length_a   1.000
_cell.length_b   1.000
_cell.length_c   1.000
_cell.angle_alpha   90.00
_cell.angle_beta   90.00
_cell.angle_gamma   90.00
#
_symmetry.space_group_name_H-M   'P 1'
#
loop_
_entity.id
_entity.type
_entity.pdbx_description
1 polymer ?
#
loop_
_entity_poly.entity_id
_entity_poly.type
_entity_poly.pdbx_seq_one_letter_code
_entity_poly.pdbx_strand_id
1 'polypeptide(L)'
;MDLNKVDLNLLLVFNQLVIERRVSRVAESLGVSQPAVSNALNRLRKLLNDDLFLRTSQGMEPTPRALQLAEPIAYAIDTIRSALSQENVFDPASSTRHFTVSSTDLGEIYFVPTLLNRLLKVAPGVTVSTMRHNPASLKEDLESGRADIAVGLLPQLQGSFFRQRLFRQRFVCAFRQQHPLAKKKVVTKEDFYSAKHAVVVFPGTGHGEVDKLIDRKGAERKIQLSVPHFVAMGHILQETDLIATLPERLVKRLEGPFKLKGVPHPVKLPEHSIGLFWHAKLHREPANQWLRRLMFELFTD
;
A
#
# COMPACT_ATOMS: atom_id res chain seq x y z
N MET A 1 7.70 3.13 -43.22
CA MET A 1 9.02 3.07 -42.54
C MET A 1 8.84 2.21 -41.27
N ASP A 2 9.71 1.24 -41.05
CA ASP A 2 9.65 0.37 -39.87
C ASP A 2 10.42 1.01 -38.72
N LEU A 3 9.76 1.36 -37.64
CA LEU A 3 10.37 2.03 -36.47
C LEU A 3 11.47 1.18 -35.80
N ASN A 4 11.40 -0.15 -35.91
CA ASN A 4 12.46 -1.02 -35.34
C ASN A 4 13.85 -0.82 -36.03
N LYS A 5 13.86 -0.21 -37.20
CA LYS A 5 15.10 0.09 -37.97
C LYS A 5 15.57 1.52 -37.78
N VAL A 6 14.88 2.32 -36.99
CA VAL A 6 15.19 3.73 -36.76
C VAL A 6 15.88 3.86 -35.40
N ASP A 7 17.12 4.36 -35.42
CA ASP A 7 17.81 4.77 -34.19
C ASP A 7 17.22 6.10 -33.71
N LEU A 8 16.44 6.05 -32.63
CA LEU A 8 15.75 7.23 -32.09
C LEU A 8 16.70 8.33 -31.61
N ASN A 9 17.98 8.01 -31.31
CA ASN A 9 18.97 9.04 -30.97
C ASN A 9 19.25 9.98 -32.15
N LEU A 10 19.04 9.53 -33.38
CA LEU A 10 19.16 10.40 -34.56
C LEU A 10 18.14 11.53 -34.54
N LEU A 11 16.93 11.30 -34.00
CA LEU A 11 15.89 12.32 -33.88
C LEU A 11 16.27 13.39 -32.87
N LEU A 12 17.01 13.05 -31.80
CA LEU A 12 17.56 14.04 -30.86
C LEU A 12 18.57 14.97 -31.56
N VAL A 13 19.46 14.40 -32.38
CA VAL A 13 20.41 15.19 -33.18
C VAL A 13 19.70 16.08 -34.18
N PHE A 14 18.68 15.57 -34.87
CA PHE A 14 17.83 16.33 -35.79
C PHE A 14 17.18 17.52 -35.07
N ASN A 15 16.48 17.29 -33.98
CA ASN A 15 15.79 18.32 -33.22
C ASN A 15 16.76 19.40 -32.72
N GLN A 16 17.90 19.00 -32.23
CA GLN A 16 18.92 19.94 -31.76
C GLN A 16 19.58 20.74 -32.90
N LEU A 17 19.74 20.16 -34.12
CA LEU A 17 20.17 20.87 -35.30
C LEU A 17 19.17 21.93 -35.79
N VAL A 18 17.87 21.66 -35.67
CA VAL A 18 16.82 22.66 -35.99
C VAL A 18 16.95 23.89 -35.09
N ILE A 19 17.27 23.68 -33.79
CA ILE A 19 17.39 24.75 -32.80
C ILE A 19 18.74 25.51 -32.94
N GLU A 20 19.86 24.77 -32.86
CA GLU A 20 21.20 25.37 -32.74
C GLU A 20 21.82 25.78 -34.05
N ARG A 21 21.43 25.18 -35.15
CA ARG A 21 21.95 25.43 -36.51
C ARG A 21 23.45 25.38 -36.66
N ARG A 22 24.16 24.75 -35.68
CA ARG A 22 25.64 24.60 -35.68
C ARG A 22 26.03 23.24 -35.07
N VAL A 23 26.75 22.44 -35.84
CA VAL A 23 27.20 21.09 -35.44
C VAL A 23 28.01 21.12 -34.11
N SER A 24 28.85 22.15 -33.91
CA SER A 24 29.63 22.29 -32.69
C SER A 24 28.75 22.48 -31.45
N ARG A 25 27.74 23.36 -31.53
CA ARG A 25 26.81 23.60 -30.43
C ARG A 25 25.93 22.39 -30.12
N VAL A 26 25.47 21.67 -31.16
CA VAL A 26 24.74 20.41 -30.99
C VAL A 26 25.59 19.38 -30.26
N ALA A 27 26.88 19.28 -30.62
CA ALA A 27 27.84 18.39 -29.97
C ALA A 27 27.96 18.71 -28.46
N GLU A 28 28.14 19.98 -28.12
CA GLU A 28 28.19 20.46 -26.72
C GLU A 28 26.89 20.17 -25.97
N SER A 29 25.74 20.53 -26.55
CA SER A 29 24.42 20.36 -25.94
C SER A 29 24.07 18.90 -25.67
N LEU A 30 24.48 17.98 -26.55
CA LEU A 30 24.21 16.55 -26.40
C LEU A 30 25.34 15.79 -25.68
N GLY A 31 26.42 16.44 -25.32
CA GLY A 31 27.58 15.80 -24.67
C GLY A 31 28.32 14.77 -25.56
N VAL A 32 28.32 15.00 -26.88
CA VAL A 32 28.96 14.09 -27.87
C VAL A 32 30.02 14.81 -28.71
N SER A 33 30.81 14.08 -29.48
CA SER A 33 31.79 14.70 -30.38
C SER A 33 31.14 15.25 -31.68
N GLN A 34 31.74 16.30 -32.28
CA GLN A 34 31.27 16.82 -33.57
C GLN A 34 31.24 15.75 -34.69
N PRO A 35 32.24 14.86 -34.81
CA PRO A 35 32.16 13.74 -35.75
C PRO A 35 30.97 12.84 -35.52
N ALA A 36 30.56 12.61 -34.26
CA ALA A 36 29.39 11.82 -33.94
C ALA A 36 28.07 12.49 -34.46
N VAL A 37 27.95 13.80 -34.26
CA VAL A 37 26.79 14.57 -34.80
C VAL A 37 26.78 14.52 -36.33
N SER A 38 27.93 14.68 -36.98
CA SER A 38 28.05 14.63 -38.46
C SER A 38 27.68 13.24 -38.99
N ASN A 39 28.10 12.16 -38.33
CA ASN A 39 27.74 10.79 -38.69
C ASN A 39 26.23 10.55 -38.49
N ALA A 40 25.66 11.04 -37.40
CA ALA A 40 24.22 10.94 -37.14
C ALA A 40 23.42 11.67 -38.24
N LEU A 41 23.83 12.88 -38.64
CA LEU A 41 23.20 13.62 -39.72
C LEU A 41 23.28 12.86 -41.05
N ASN A 42 24.43 12.26 -41.37
CA ASN A 42 24.59 11.46 -42.59
C ASN A 42 23.68 10.20 -42.58
N ARG A 43 23.49 9.57 -41.43
CA ARG A 43 22.54 8.47 -41.28
C ARG A 43 21.08 8.92 -41.47
N LEU A 44 20.71 10.10 -40.93
CA LEU A 44 19.42 10.70 -41.15
C LEU A 44 19.12 11.02 -42.60
N ARG A 45 20.11 11.63 -43.31
CA ARG A 45 19.99 11.90 -44.73
C ARG A 45 19.70 10.66 -45.57
N LYS A 46 20.41 9.56 -45.29
CA LYS A 46 20.19 8.29 -45.95
C LYS A 46 18.79 7.71 -45.59
N LEU A 47 18.38 7.78 -44.31
CA LEU A 47 17.12 7.27 -43.84
C LEU A 47 15.91 7.98 -44.44
N LEU A 48 16.00 9.31 -44.55
CA LEU A 48 14.89 10.17 -45.01
C LEU A 48 15.01 10.55 -46.49
N ASN A 49 16.10 10.13 -47.15
CA ASN A 49 16.41 10.46 -48.54
C ASN A 49 16.30 11.98 -48.83
N ASP A 50 16.88 12.80 -47.95
CA ASP A 50 16.88 14.24 -48.00
C ASP A 50 18.14 14.78 -47.31
N ASP A 51 18.69 15.91 -47.79
CA ASP A 51 19.87 16.54 -47.21
C ASP A 51 19.61 17.10 -45.80
N LEU A 52 18.38 17.37 -45.47
CA LEU A 52 17.83 17.90 -44.22
C LEU A 52 18.39 19.24 -43.79
N PHE A 53 19.70 19.40 -43.84
CA PHE A 53 20.42 20.64 -43.50
C PHE A 53 21.51 20.93 -44.52
N LEU A 54 21.52 22.13 -45.06
CA LEU A 54 22.51 22.63 -45.99
C LEU A 54 23.51 23.53 -45.24
N ARG A 55 24.81 23.40 -45.53
CA ARG A 55 25.80 24.26 -44.96
C ARG A 55 25.86 25.58 -45.69
N THR A 56 25.65 26.70 -45.00
CA THR A 56 25.70 28.05 -45.50
C THR A 56 26.66 28.91 -44.69
N SER A 57 26.86 30.16 -45.07
CA SER A 57 27.61 31.16 -44.29
C SER A 57 26.94 31.45 -42.92
N GLN A 58 25.63 31.23 -42.79
CA GLN A 58 24.85 31.44 -41.57
C GLN A 58 24.85 30.20 -40.66
N GLY A 59 25.28 29.05 -41.15
CA GLY A 59 25.28 27.77 -40.41
C GLY A 59 24.62 26.64 -41.17
N MET A 60 23.92 25.76 -40.43
CA MET A 60 23.18 24.63 -40.98
C MET A 60 21.71 25.03 -41.20
N GLU A 61 21.36 25.34 -42.45
CA GLU A 61 20.00 25.76 -42.81
C GLU A 61 19.11 24.56 -43.16
N PRO A 62 17.95 24.43 -42.55
CA PRO A 62 17.05 23.29 -42.79
C PRO A 62 16.39 23.34 -44.16
N THR A 63 16.28 22.18 -44.83
CA THR A 63 15.49 22.01 -46.06
C THR A 63 13.99 22.16 -45.77
N PRO A 64 13.16 22.39 -46.81
CA PRO A 64 11.70 22.38 -46.64
C PRO A 64 11.20 21.07 -46.00
N ARG A 65 11.83 19.94 -46.30
CA ARG A 65 11.52 18.64 -45.69
C ARG A 65 11.86 18.61 -44.22
N ALA A 66 13.02 19.13 -43.82
CA ALA A 66 13.39 19.23 -42.42
C ALA A 66 12.45 20.13 -41.63
N LEU A 67 12.00 21.25 -42.20
CA LEU A 67 11.00 22.13 -41.57
C LEU A 67 9.66 21.42 -41.33
N GLN A 68 9.19 20.64 -42.32
CA GLN A 68 7.96 19.83 -42.15
C GLN A 68 8.07 18.77 -41.04
N LEU A 69 9.26 18.25 -40.81
CA LEU A 69 9.52 17.23 -39.80
C LEU A 69 9.82 17.80 -38.41
N ALA A 70 10.17 19.09 -38.32
CA ALA A 70 10.64 19.70 -37.08
C ALA A 70 9.59 19.61 -35.94
N GLU A 71 8.37 20.06 -36.20
CA GLU A 71 7.31 20.07 -35.20
C GLU A 71 6.88 18.65 -34.77
N PRO A 72 6.57 17.71 -35.69
CA PRO A 72 6.23 16.34 -35.31
C PRO A 72 7.32 15.63 -34.50
N ILE A 73 8.61 15.83 -34.87
CA ILE A 73 9.73 15.21 -34.14
C ILE A 73 9.90 15.85 -32.76
N ALA A 74 9.83 17.18 -32.65
CA ALA A 74 9.88 17.86 -31.36
C ALA A 74 8.75 17.37 -30.43
N TYR A 75 7.53 17.28 -30.91
CA TYR A 75 6.39 16.77 -30.15
C TYR A 75 6.60 15.32 -29.66
N ALA A 76 7.11 14.44 -30.55
CA ALA A 76 7.40 13.05 -30.16
C ALA A 76 8.47 12.96 -29.07
N ILE A 77 9.56 13.73 -29.18
CA ILE A 77 10.63 13.79 -28.18
C ILE A 77 10.10 14.31 -26.85
N ASP A 78 9.31 15.37 -26.84
CA ASP A 78 8.72 15.94 -25.63
C ASP A 78 7.72 14.99 -24.97
N THR A 79 6.95 14.25 -25.76
CA THR A 79 6.05 13.21 -25.27
C THR A 79 6.83 12.09 -24.59
N ILE A 80 7.91 11.60 -25.23
CA ILE A 80 8.81 10.57 -24.63
C ILE A 80 9.45 11.12 -23.35
N ARG A 81 10.00 12.35 -23.40
CA ARG A 81 10.60 13.00 -22.24
C ARG A 81 9.61 13.13 -21.09
N SER A 82 8.39 13.59 -21.37
CA SER A 82 7.31 13.69 -20.39
C SER A 82 6.96 12.34 -19.77
N ALA A 83 6.88 11.28 -20.59
CA ALA A 83 6.61 9.93 -20.10
C ALA A 83 7.73 9.37 -19.20
N LEU A 84 8.99 9.71 -19.51
CA LEU A 84 10.17 9.27 -18.74
C LEU A 84 10.44 10.17 -17.52
N SER A 85 10.11 11.47 -17.61
CA SER A 85 10.34 12.45 -16.54
C SER A 85 9.17 12.55 -15.57
N GLN A 86 8.05 11.86 -15.80
CA GLN A 86 7.04 11.74 -14.77
C GLN A 86 7.68 11.08 -13.55
N GLU A 87 8.33 11.89 -12.71
CA GLU A 87 8.26 11.66 -11.28
C GLU A 87 6.76 11.54 -11.00
N ASN A 88 6.29 10.32 -10.80
CA ASN A 88 4.93 10.05 -10.38
C ASN A 88 4.74 10.69 -8.99
N VAL A 89 4.63 12.01 -8.94
CA VAL A 89 4.32 12.73 -7.72
C VAL A 89 2.83 12.54 -7.47
N PHE A 90 2.52 11.78 -6.45
CA PHE A 90 1.15 11.65 -5.98
C PHE A 90 0.77 12.94 -5.24
N ASP A 91 -0.18 13.69 -5.77
CA ASP A 91 -0.79 14.83 -5.08
C ASP A 91 -2.10 14.38 -4.42
N PRO A 92 -2.14 14.27 -3.08
CA PRO A 92 -3.34 13.84 -2.37
C PRO A 92 -4.53 14.78 -2.57
N ALA A 93 -4.29 16.10 -2.71
CA ALA A 93 -5.35 17.09 -2.74
C ALA A 93 -6.20 17.01 -4.01
N SER A 94 -5.59 16.66 -5.13
CA SER A 94 -6.25 16.56 -6.44
C SER A 94 -6.54 15.13 -6.89
N SER A 95 -6.03 14.13 -6.17
CA SER A 95 -6.13 12.72 -6.56
C SER A 95 -7.54 12.17 -6.41
N THR A 96 -7.97 11.37 -7.38
CA THR A 96 -9.19 10.54 -7.34
C THR A 96 -8.87 9.05 -7.19
N ARG A 97 -7.66 8.71 -6.72
CA ARG A 97 -7.20 7.34 -6.54
C ARG A 97 -8.14 6.55 -5.63
N HIS A 98 -8.49 5.34 -6.06
CA HIS A 98 -9.14 4.35 -5.22
C HIS A 98 -8.10 3.43 -4.58
N PHE A 99 -8.18 3.23 -3.26
CA PHE A 99 -7.35 2.27 -2.53
C PHE A 99 -8.18 1.12 -1.98
N THR A 100 -7.65 -0.09 -2.09
CA THR A 100 -8.23 -1.29 -1.48
C THR A 100 -7.35 -1.76 -0.34
N VAL A 101 -7.91 -1.78 0.88
CA VAL A 101 -7.23 -2.21 2.10
C VAL A 101 -7.73 -3.58 2.51
N SER A 102 -6.87 -4.60 2.46
CA SER A 102 -7.21 -5.92 2.99
C SER A 102 -7.11 -5.91 4.52
N SER A 103 -8.18 -6.30 5.21
CA SER A 103 -8.28 -6.26 6.67
C SER A 103 -9.27 -7.29 7.21
N THR A 104 -9.33 -7.42 8.54
CA THR A 104 -10.43 -8.09 9.24
C THR A 104 -11.46 -7.06 9.69
N ASP A 105 -12.64 -7.51 10.14
CA ASP A 105 -13.64 -6.66 10.79
C ASP A 105 -13.06 -5.89 12.00
N LEU A 106 -12.15 -6.50 12.74
CA LEU A 106 -11.39 -5.82 13.80
C LEU A 106 -10.57 -4.64 13.27
N GLY A 107 -9.89 -4.85 12.14
CA GLY A 107 -9.13 -3.78 11.50
C GLY A 107 -10.05 -2.68 10.95
N GLU A 108 -11.21 -3.03 10.40
CA GLU A 108 -12.21 -2.06 9.97
C GLU A 108 -12.69 -1.18 11.13
N ILE A 109 -13.04 -1.79 12.26
CA ILE A 109 -13.43 -1.06 13.48
C ILE A 109 -12.32 -0.12 13.96
N TYR A 110 -11.05 -0.55 13.85
CA TYR A 110 -9.94 0.20 14.43
C TYR A 110 -9.36 1.26 13.48
N PHE A 111 -9.12 0.90 12.20
CA PHE A 111 -8.40 1.76 11.26
C PHE A 111 -9.29 2.67 10.43
N VAL A 112 -10.41 2.15 9.92
CA VAL A 112 -11.21 2.85 8.89
C VAL A 112 -11.77 4.18 9.37
N PRO A 113 -12.38 4.33 10.55
CA PRO A 113 -12.94 5.61 10.97
C PRO A 113 -11.89 6.72 11.06
N THR A 114 -10.73 6.40 11.64
CA THR A 114 -9.64 7.39 11.80
C THR A 114 -9.01 7.73 10.45
N LEU A 115 -8.75 6.72 9.62
CA LEU A 115 -8.22 6.92 8.27
C LEU A 115 -9.17 7.77 7.42
N LEU A 116 -10.46 7.43 7.38
CA LEU A 116 -11.44 8.15 6.57
C LEU A 116 -11.58 9.61 7.02
N ASN A 117 -11.64 9.87 8.33
CA ASN A 117 -11.68 11.23 8.86
C ASN A 117 -10.46 12.06 8.46
N ARG A 118 -9.30 11.43 8.32
CA ARG A 118 -8.08 12.09 7.84
C ARG A 118 -8.11 12.31 6.33
N LEU A 119 -8.51 11.29 5.56
CA LEU A 119 -8.62 11.37 4.09
C LEU A 119 -9.55 12.49 3.65
N LEU A 120 -10.73 12.61 4.24
CA LEU A 120 -11.70 13.68 3.94
C LEU A 120 -11.12 15.09 4.08
N LYS A 121 -10.07 15.26 4.91
CA LYS A 121 -9.41 16.56 5.11
C LYS A 121 -8.24 16.80 4.15
N VAL A 122 -7.45 15.77 3.83
CA VAL A 122 -6.17 15.94 3.11
C VAL A 122 -6.19 15.42 1.69
N ALA A 123 -7.18 14.59 1.34
CA ALA A 123 -7.31 13.94 0.03
C ALA A 123 -8.80 13.67 -0.28
N PRO A 124 -9.63 14.72 -0.42
CA PRO A 124 -11.10 14.58 -0.47
C PRO A 124 -11.61 13.77 -1.67
N GLY A 125 -10.85 13.69 -2.76
CA GLY A 125 -11.19 12.88 -3.94
C GLY A 125 -10.76 11.40 -3.84
N VAL A 126 -9.90 11.07 -2.86
CA VAL A 126 -9.44 9.70 -2.65
C VAL A 126 -10.54 8.86 -2.02
N THR A 127 -10.73 7.65 -2.54
CA THR A 127 -11.71 6.69 -2.00
C THR A 127 -11.03 5.43 -1.49
N VAL A 128 -11.66 4.76 -0.51
CA VAL A 128 -11.14 3.54 0.09
C VAL A 128 -12.21 2.46 0.13
N SER A 129 -11.86 1.25 -0.29
CA SER A 129 -12.62 0.03 -0.01
C SER A 129 -11.85 -0.88 0.93
N THR A 130 -12.55 -1.60 1.75
CA THR A 130 -12.00 -2.71 2.50
C THR A 130 -12.32 -4.03 1.82
N MET A 131 -11.42 -4.99 1.90
CA MET A 131 -11.68 -6.37 1.56
C MET A 131 -11.26 -7.29 2.69
N ARG A 132 -12.05 -8.32 2.93
CA ARG A 132 -11.74 -9.28 3.99
C ARG A 132 -10.53 -10.12 3.61
N HIS A 133 -9.63 -10.36 4.55
CA HIS A 133 -8.55 -11.32 4.37
C HIS A 133 -9.11 -12.70 4.00
N ASN A 134 -8.67 -13.20 2.86
CA ASN A 134 -8.84 -14.61 2.51
C ASN A 134 -7.46 -15.27 2.57
N PRO A 135 -7.21 -16.22 3.48
CA PRO A 135 -5.90 -16.85 3.61
C PRO A 135 -5.39 -17.51 2.32
N ALA A 136 -6.29 -17.99 1.48
CA ALA A 136 -5.96 -18.67 0.22
C ALA A 136 -5.53 -17.67 -0.88
N SER A 137 -6.13 -16.48 -0.93
CA SER A 137 -5.91 -15.51 -2.02
C SER A 137 -5.14 -14.25 -1.61
N LEU A 138 -4.90 -14.01 -0.32
CA LEU A 138 -4.30 -12.76 0.16
C LEU A 138 -2.97 -12.39 -0.52
N LYS A 139 -2.11 -13.38 -0.77
CA LYS A 139 -0.85 -13.16 -1.48
C LYS A 139 -1.12 -12.68 -2.91
N GLU A 140 -1.96 -13.40 -3.62
CA GLU A 140 -2.34 -13.09 -5.00
C GLU A 140 -3.08 -11.74 -5.10
N ASP A 141 -3.92 -11.41 -4.11
CA ASP A 141 -4.62 -10.12 -4.05
C ASP A 141 -3.64 -8.93 -3.97
N LEU A 142 -2.58 -9.07 -3.18
CA LEU A 142 -1.51 -8.08 -3.08
C LEU A 142 -0.57 -8.08 -4.30
N GLU A 143 -0.24 -9.24 -4.86
CA GLU A 143 0.61 -9.39 -6.05
C GLU A 143 -0.05 -8.83 -7.32
N SER A 144 -1.34 -9.08 -7.48
CA SER A 144 -2.12 -8.59 -8.62
C SER A 144 -2.52 -7.11 -8.50
N GLY A 145 -2.43 -6.54 -7.28
CA GLY A 145 -2.88 -5.17 -7.01
C GLY A 145 -4.39 -5.06 -6.76
N ARG A 146 -5.10 -6.18 -6.56
CA ARG A 146 -6.50 -6.16 -6.06
C ARG A 146 -6.58 -5.56 -4.66
N ALA A 147 -5.54 -5.75 -3.86
CA ALA A 147 -5.32 -5.01 -2.61
C ALA A 147 -4.04 -4.19 -2.70
N ASP A 148 -4.11 -2.91 -2.35
CA ASP A 148 -2.94 -2.01 -2.29
C ASP A 148 -2.09 -2.30 -1.06
N ILE A 149 -2.73 -2.58 0.07
CA ILE A 149 -2.11 -2.90 1.36
C ILE A 149 -2.95 -3.92 2.13
N ALA A 150 -2.31 -4.62 3.06
CA ALA A 150 -2.99 -5.44 4.06
C ALA A 150 -2.57 -5.01 5.47
N VAL A 151 -3.51 -5.04 6.42
CA VAL A 151 -3.27 -4.62 7.81
C VAL A 151 -3.67 -5.74 8.78
N GLY A 152 -2.75 -6.16 9.63
CA GLY A 152 -3.05 -7.19 10.62
C GLY A 152 -1.83 -7.92 11.17
N LEU A 153 -2.11 -9.09 11.74
CA LEU A 153 -1.10 -10.07 12.13
C LEU A 153 -1.03 -11.15 11.04
N LEU A 154 -0.11 -11.00 10.09
CA LEU A 154 -0.03 -11.77 8.85
C LEU A 154 1.37 -12.41 8.70
N PRO A 155 1.73 -13.41 9.54
CA PRO A 155 3.05 -14.01 9.53
C PRO A 155 3.37 -14.77 8.23
N GLN A 156 2.34 -15.12 7.45
CA GLN A 156 2.47 -15.82 6.17
C GLN A 156 2.97 -14.93 5.02
N LEU A 157 2.92 -13.59 5.16
CA LEU A 157 3.43 -12.66 4.16
C LEU A 157 4.95 -12.47 4.36
N GLN A 158 5.73 -13.16 3.52
CA GLN A 158 7.19 -13.15 3.51
C GLN A 158 7.70 -13.06 2.06
N GLY A 159 9.01 -12.91 1.86
CA GLY A 159 9.64 -12.87 0.53
C GLY A 159 9.36 -11.55 -0.20
N SER A 160 8.51 -11.55 -1.20
CA SER A 160 8.18 -10.36 -2.02
C SER A 160 7.31 -9.33 -1.30
N PHE A 161 7.02 -9.52 -0.02
CA PHE A 161 6.19 -8.59 0.76
C PHE A 161 7.03 -7.80 1.74
N PHE A 162 6.85 -6.50 1.72
CA PHE A 162 7.38 -5.60 2.74
C PHE A 162 6.42 -5.50 3.91
N ARG A 163 7.00 -5.22 5.09
CA ARG A 163 6.24 -5.05 6.34
C ARG A 163 6.72 -3.82 7.09
N GLN A 164 5.77 -3.07 7.65
CA GLN A 164 6.02 -2.02 8.62
C GLN A 164 5.17 -2.22 9.85
N ARG A 165 5.80 -2.28 11.03
CA ARG A 165 5.07 -2.43 12.28
C ARG A 165 4.34 -1.13 12.60
N LEU A 166 3.07 -1.24 13.00
CA LEU A 166 2.27 -0.13 13.51
C LEU A 166 2.32 -0.09 15.04
N PHE A 167 1.88 -1.16 15.70
CA PHE A 167 1.86 -1.22 17.17
C PHE A 167 1.93 -2.66 17.69
N ARG A 168 2.07 -2.79 19.01
CA ARG A 168 1.96 -4.06 19.72
C ARG A 168 0.56 -4.25 20.26
N GLN A 169 0.03 -5.46 20.10
CA GLN A 169 -1.31 -5.87 20.51
C GLN A 169 -1.20 -6.85 21.68
N ARG A 170 -1.86 -6.51 22.80
CA ARG A 170 -2.07 -7.40 23.95
C ARG A 170 -3.46 -7.99 23.91
N PHE A 171 -3.64 -9.09 24.61
CA PHE A 171 -4.94 -9.70 24.82
C PHE A 171 -5.34 -9.59 26.29
N VAL A 172 -6.64 -9.38 26.51
CA VAL A 172 -7.26 -9.27 27.83
C VAL A 172 -8.43 -10.24 27.93
N CYS A 173 -8.83 -10.59 29.15
CA CYS A 173 -10.08 -11.28 29.41
C CYS A 173 -11.20 -10.24 29.49
N ALA A 174 -12.24 -10.38 28.66
CA ALA A 174 -13.35 -9.44 28.56
C ALA A 174 -14.68 -10.09 28.90
N PHE A 175 -15.54 -9.36 29.56
CA PHE A 175 -16.91 -9.75 29.97
C PHE A 175 -17.75 -8.52 30.29
N ARG A 176 -19.07 -8.67 30.48
CA ARG A 176 -19.95 -7.55 30.86
C ARG A 176 -19.62 -7.01 32.25
N GLN A 177 -19.89 -5.73 32.50
CA GLN A 177 -19.59 -5.09 33.81
C GLN A 177 -20.31 -5.75 35.00
N GLN A 178 -21.49 -6.35 34.78
CA GLN A 178 -22.25 -7.05 35.80
C GLN A 178 -21.88 -8.54 35.93
N HIS A 179 -20.92 -9.04 35.19
CA HIS A 179 -20.45 -10.42 35.28
C HIS A 179 -19.94 -10.72 36.70
N PRO A 180 -20.17 -11.94 37.27
CA PRO A 180 -19.68 -12.30 38.59
C PRO A 180 -18.18 -12.05 38.81
N LEU A 181 -17.36 -12.28 37.77
CA LEU A 181 -15.92 -12.02 37.81
C LEU A 181 -15.57 -10.51 37.92
N ALA A 182 -16.49 -9.61 37.59
CA ALA A 182 -16.23 -8.17 37.67
C ALA A 182 -16.04 -7.66 39.11
N LYS A 183 -16.54 -8.40 40.10
CA LYS A 183 -16.38 -8.12 41.53
C LYS A 183 -15.03 -8.54 42.09
N LYS A 184 -14.28 -9.40 41.37
CA LYS A 184 -12.96 -9.88 41.78
C LYS A 184 -11.88 -8.84 41.51
N LYS A 185 -10.92 -8.71 42.40
CA LYS A 185 -9.74 -7.85 42.17
C LYS A 185 -8.84 -8.40 41.08
N VAL A 186 -8.72 -9.75 41.01
CA VAL A 186 -7.91 -10.48 40.02
C VAL A 186 -8.71 -11.69 39.57
N VAL A 187 -8.79 -11.93 38.28
CA VAL A 187 -9.33 -13.14 37.67
C VAL A 187 -8.23 -14.17 37.63
N THR A 188 -8.43 -15.31 38.34
CA THR A 188 -7.44 -16.40 38.38
C THR A 188 -7.57 -17.32 37.17
N LYS A 189 -6.62 -18.23 36.98
CA LYS A 189 -6.74 -19.27 35.93
C LYS A 189 -7.91 -20.19 36.16
N GLU A 190 -8.17 -20.56 37.41
CA GLU A 190 -9.32 -21.37 37.80
C GLU A 190 -10.63 -20.70 37.43
N ASP A 191 -10.75 -19.40 37.71
CA ASP A 191 -11.92 -18.59 37.32
C ASP A 191 -12.12 -18.60 35.81
N PHE A 192 -11.02 -18.41 35.05
CA PHE A 192 -11.02 -18.35 33.60
C PHE A 192 -11.46 -19.69 32.98
N TYR A 193 -10.87 -20.80 33.40
CA TYR A 193 -11.19 -22.12 32.84
C TYR A 193 -12.54 -22.68 33.30
N SER A 194 -13.06 -22.26 34.45
CA SER A 194 -14.39 -22.66 34.91
C SER A 194 -15.52 -21.91 34.23
N ALA A 195 -15.25 -20.73 33.68
CA ALA A 195 -16.24 -19.92 32.96
C ALA A 195 -16.59 -20.52 31.59
N LYS A 196 -17.71 -20.06 31.01
CA LYS A 196 -18.11 -20.35 29.62
C LYS A 196 -17.55 -19.30 28.68
N HIS A 197 -17.00 -19.71 27.56
CA HIS A 197 -16.29 -18.85 26.63
C HIS A 197 -17.03 -18.61 25.33
N ALA A 198 -16.97 -17.37 24.83
CA ALA A 198 -17.16 -17.03 23.43
C ALA A 198 -15.77 -16.86 22.78
N VAL A 199 -15.56 -17.48 21.63
CA VAL A 199 -14.30 -17.40 20.88
C VAL A 199 -14.54 -16.86 19.48
N VAL A 200 -13.55 -16.11 18.98
CA VAL A 200 -13.55 -15.66 17.58
C VAL A 200 -12.64 -16.57 16.78
N VAL A 201 -13.20 -17.37 15.88
CA VAL A 201 -12.46 -18.29 15.02
C VAL A 201 -12.32 -17.65 13.65
N PHE A 202 -11.13 -17.13 13.37
CA PHE A 202 -10.81 -16.53 12.07
C PHE A 202 -9.56 -17.18 11.47
N PRO A 203 -9.74 -18.10 10.49
CA PRO A 203 -8.62 -18.76 9.83
C PRO A 203 -7.66 -17.77 9.16
N GLY A 204 -6.35 -18.07 9.17
CA GLY A 204 -5.35 -17.30 8.44
C GLY A 204 -4.91 -16.00 9.11
N THR A 205 -5.33 -15.75 10.34
CA THR A 205 -4.79 -14.67 11.17
C THR A 205 -4.05 -15.24 12.38
N GLY A 206 -3.13 -14.46 12.95
CA GLY A 206 -2.39 -14.89 14.14
C GLY A 206 -3.23 -15.00 15.41
N HIS A 207 -4.55 -14.65 15.37
CA HIS A 207 -5.43 -14.81 16.53
C HIS A 207 -5.66 -16.28 16.92
N GLY A 208 -5.70 -17.19 15.95
CA GLY A 208 -5.79 -18.62 16.21
C GLY A 208 -4.58 -19.19 16.98
N GLU A 209 -3.42 -18.55 16.91
CA GLU A 209 -2.27 -18.93 17.71
C GLU A 209 -2.44 -18.61 19.20
N VAL A 210 -3.18 -17.55 19.53
CA VAL A 210 -3.52 -17.18 20.91
C VAL A 210 -4.40 -18.25 21.54
N ASP A 211 -5.42 -18.74 20.82
CA ASP A 211 -6.29 -19.81 21.31
C ASP A 211 -5.51 -21.10 21.56
N LYS A 212 -4.64 -21.49 20.62
CA LYS A 212 -3.77 -22.66 20.81
C LYS A 212 -2.84 -22.53 22.02
N LEU A 213 -2.36 -21.33 22.34
CA LEU A 213 -1.53 -21.08 23.51
C LEU A 213 -2.31 -21.22 24.82
N ILE A 214 -3.58 -20.80 24.83
CA ILE A 214 -4.47 -20.96 25.99
C ILE A 214 -4.74 -22.44 26.23
N ASP A 215 -5.10 -23.20 25.21
CA ASP A 215 -5.50 -24.61 25.31
C ASP A 215 -4.30 -25.56 25.55
N ARG A 216 -3.06 -25.17 25.22
CA ARG A 216 -1.82 -25.98 25.42
C ARG A 216 -1.44 -26.25 26.87
N LYS A 217 -2.03 -25.61 27.85
CA LYS A 217 -1.62 -25.70 29.25
C LYS A 217 -2.47 -26.64 30.11
N GLY A 218 -3.16 -27.59 29.47
CA GLY A 218 -3.78 -28.73 30.17
C GLY A 218 -5.12 -28.46 30.83
N ALA A 219 -5.75 -27.33 30.51
CA ALA A 219 -7.12 -27.05 30.88
C ALA A 219 -7.92 -26.68 29.66
N GLU A 220 -8.95 -27.42 29.34
CA GLU A 220 -9.82 -27.13 28.20
C GLU A 220 -10.85 -26.04 28.60
N ARG A 221 -10.94 -25.01 27.80
CA ARG A 221 -11.97 -23.98 27.94
C ARG A 221 -13.35 -24.56 27.61
N LYS A 222 -14.37 -24.18 28.37
CA LYS A 222 -15.78 -24.50 28.07
C LYS A 222 -16.26 -23.55 26.97
N ILE A 223 -15.96 -23.86 25.71
CA ILE A 223 -16.40 -23.03 24.58
C ILE A 223 -17.91 -23.25 24.39
N GLN A 224 -18.69 -22.20 24.65
CA GLN A 224 -20.14 -22.20 24.48
C GLN A 224 -20.54 -21.63 23.12
N LEU A 225 -19.73 -20.70 22.57
CA LEU A 225 -20.00 -20.04 21.31
C LEU A 225 -18.72 -19.81 20.51
N SER A 226 -18.78 -20.10 19.22
CA SER A 226 -17.73 -19.73 18.25
C SER A 226 -18.35 -18.85 17.17
N VAL A 227 -17.74 -17.69 16.90
CA VAL A 227 -18.15 -16.73 15.88
C VAL A 227 -16.99 -16.37 14.95
N PRO A 228 -17.24 -16.01 13.67
CA PRO A 228 -16.18 -15.66 12.73
C PRO A 228 -15.81 -14.16 12.75
N HIS A 229 -16.41 -13.35 13.63
CA HIS A 229 -16.28 -11.89 13.61
C HIS A 229 -16.12 -11.29 15.01
N PHE A 230 -15.20 -10.32 15.14
CA PHE A 230 -15.03 -9.55 16.37
C PHE A 230 -16.17 -8.57 16.64
N VAL A 231 -16.82 -8.04 15.57
CA VAL A 231 -17.90 -7.06 15.69
C VAL A 231 -19.07 -7.55 16.53
N ALA A 232 -19.37 -8.85 16.48
CA ALA A 232 -20.45 -9.46 17.25
C ALA A 232 -20.17 -9.54 18.76
N MET A 233 -18.90 -9.51 19.18
CA MET A 233 -18.50 -9.79 20.56
C MET A 233 -19.06 -8.78 21.57
N GLY A 234 -19.17 -7.49 21.17
CA GLY A 234 -19.78 -6.47 22.02
C GLY A 234 -21.22 -6.84 22.43
N HIS A 235 -22.04 -7.18 21.44
CA HIS A 235 -23.45 -7.56 21.64
C HIS A 235 -23.58 -8.87 22.44
N ILE A 236 -22.78 -9.87 22.10
CA ILE A 236 -22.82 -11.18 22.77
C ILE A 236 -22.46 -11.07 24.24
N LEU A 237 -21.35 -10.41 24.55
CA LEU A 237 -20.87 -10.30 25.93
C LEU A 237 -21.76 -9.40 26.78
N GLN A 238 -22.38 -8.37 26.20
CA GLN A 238 -23.31 -7.48 26.92
C GLN A 238 -24.52 -8.24 27.50
N GLU A 239 -25.06 -9.23 26.77
CA GLU A 239 -26.28 -9.94 27.08
C GLU A 239 -26.06 -11.31 27.73
N THR A 240 -24.80 -11.72 27.94
CA THR A 240 -24.47 -13.07 28.44
C THR A 240 -23.44 -13.06 29.56
N ASP A 241 -23.37 -14.18 30.31
CA ASP A 241 -22.26 -14.47 31.24
C ASP A 241 -21.11 -15.20 30.56
N LEU A 242 -20.90 -14.98 29.25
CA LEU A 242 -19.73 -15.50 28.57
C LEU A 242 -18.54 -14.57 28.81
N ILE A 243 -17.35 -15.16 28.81
CA ILE A 243 -16.11 -14.40 28.78
C ILE A 243 -15.39 -14.64 27.46
N ALA A 244 -14.54 -13.71 27.06
CA ALA A 244 -13.78 -13.84 25.82
C ALA A 244 -12.33 -13.33 25.99
N THR A 245 -11.41 -13.93 25.25
CA THR A 245 -10.06 -13.40 25.05
C THR A 245 -10.07 -12.48 23.85
N LEU A 246 -9.93 -11.18 24.07
CA LEU A 246 -10.03 -10.16 23.02
C LEU A 246 -8.81 -9.23 23.04
N PRO A 247 -8.49 -8.62 21.89
CA PRO A 247 -7.51 -7.53 21.80
C PRO A 247 -7.86 -6.37 22.75
N GLU A 248 -6.88 -5.92 23.54
CA GLU A 248 -7.09 -4.86 24.52
C GLU A 248 -7.67 -3.58 23.91
N ARG A 249 -7.15 -3.17 22.73
CA ARG A 249 -7.62 -1.97 22.03
C ARG A 249 -9.08 -2.07 21.57
N LEU A 250 -9.54 -3.30 21.21
CA LEU A 250 -10.95 -3.54 20.92
C LEU A 250 -11.78 -3.38 22.17
N VAL A 251 -11.38 -4.04 23.28
CA VAL A 251 -12.15 -3.99 24.52
C VAL A 251 -12.32 -2.56 25.01
N LYS A 252 -11.26 -1.72 24.97
CA LYS A 252 -11.34 -0.29 25.32
C LYS A 252 -12.40 0.47 24.52
N ARG A 253 -12.60 0.11 23.24
CA ARG A 253 -13.68 0.71 22.42
C ARG A 253 -15.07 0.17 22.77
N LEU A 254 -15.16 -1.06 23.28
CA LEU A 254 -16.43 -1.71 23.64
C LEU A 254 -16.86 -1.43 25.08
N GLU A 255 -15.98 -0.96 25.97
CA GLU A 255 -16.27 -0.71 27.39
C GLU A 255 -17.46 0.23 27.61
N GLY A 256 -17.48 1.37 26.91
CA GLY A 256 -18.56 2.35 27.02
C GLY A 256 -19.87 1.87 26.36
N PRO A 257 -19.89 1.65 25.04
CA PRO A 257 -21.10 1.34 24.29
C PRO A 257 -21.78 0.05 24.74
N PHE A 258 -21.00 -0.98 25.10
CA PHE A 258 -21.51 -2.32 25.44
C PHE A 258 -21.38 -2.67 26.92
N LYS A 259 -20.99 -1.71 27.76
CA LYS A 259 -20.81 -1.90 29.22
C LYS A 259 -19.94 -3.13 29.53
N LEU A 260 -18.84 -3.28 28.77
CA LEU A 260 -17.87 -4.35 29.00
C LEU A 260 -16.79 -3.92 30.01
N LYS A 261 -16.08 -4.91 30.53
CA LYS A 261 -14.90 -4.75 31.37
C LYS A 261 -13.79 -5.64 30.83
N GLY A 262 -12.62 -5.04 30.58
CA GLY A 262 -11.38 -5.73 30.28
C GLY A 262 -10.53 -5.88 31.53
N VAL A 263 -9.99 -7.06 31.77
CA VAL A 263 -9.06 -7.33 32.87
C VAL A 263 -7.80 -8.02 32.34
N PRO A 264 -6.66 -7.91 33.03
CA PRO A 264 -5.46 -8.64 32.65
C PRO A 264 -5.74 -10.12 32.43
N HIS A 265 -5.21 -10.69 31.35
CA HIS A 265 -5.46 -12.08 31.02
C HIS A 265 -4.72 -13.00 32.01
N PRO A 266 -5.41 -14.00 32.64
CA PRO A 266 -4.79 -14.85 33.67
C PRO A 266 -3.75 -15.82 33.11
N VAL A 267 -3.80 -16.13 31.81
CA VAL A 267 -2.75 -16.86 31.10
C VAL A 267 -1.78 -15.85 30.47
N LYS A 268 -0.48 -16.04 30.69
CA LYS A 268 0.54 -15.19 30.06
C LYS A 268 0.56 -15.43 28.55
N LEU A 269 0.11 -14.45 27.80
CA LEU A 269 0.07 -14.46 26.35
C LEU A 269 1.17 -13.53 25.78
N PRO A 270 1.78 -13.87 24.64
CA PRO A 270 2.72 -12.98 23.98
C PRO A 270 2.02 -11.75 23.42
N GLU A 271 2.77 -10.65 23.31
CA GLU A 271 2.33 -9.50 22.52
C GLU A 271 2.56 -9.80 21.04
N HIS A 272 1.62 -9.39 20.22
CA HIS A 272 1.70 -9.54 18.77
C HIS A 272 1.91 -8.20 18.09
N SER A 273 2.77 -8.17 17.08
CA SER A 273 2.99 -6.97 16.27
C SER A 273 1.97 -6.89 15.16
N ILE A 274 1.10 -5.88 15.20
CA ILE A 274 0.24 -5.52 14.09
C ILE A 274 1.03 -4.71 13.10
N GLY A 275 0.97 -5.09 11.84
CA GLY A 275 1.73 -4.47 10.76
C GLY A 275 0.89 -4.11 9.56
N LEU A 276 1.47 -3.25 8.76
CA LEU A 276 1.08 -2.89 7.42
C LEU A 276 1.94 -3.71 6.45
N PHE A 277 1.32 -4.30 5.43
CA PHE A 277 1.98 -5.16 4.45
C PHE A 277 1.63 -4.73 3.05
N TRP A 278 2.59 -4.83 2.12
CA TRP A 278 2.38 -4.53 0.69
C TRP A 278 3.35 -5.34 -0.18
N HIS A 279 2.99 -5.54 -1.43
CA HIS A 279 3.85 -6.25 -2.38
C HIS A 279 4.98 -5.34 -2.91
N ALA A 280 6.11 -5.94 -3.30
CA ALA A 280 7.30 -5.24 -3.81
C ALA A 280 7.02 -4.33 -5.02
N LYS A 281 6.08 -4.69 -5.89
CA LYS A 281 5.64 -3.88 -7.03
C LYS A 281 5.21 -2.46 -6.62
N LEU A 282 4.54 -2.33 -5.46
CA LEU A 282 4.03 -1.07 -4.95
C LEU A 282 5.01 -0.35 -4.01
N HIS A 283 6.22 -0.92 -3.82
CA HIS A 283 7.16 -0.36 -2.85
C HIS A 283 7.58 1.08 -3.19
N ARG A 284 7.76 1.37 -4.48
CA ARG A 284 8.15 2.69 -5.01
C ARG A 284 6.98 3.46 -5.64
N GLU A 285 5.78 2.91 -5.66
CA GLU A 285 4.59 3.55 -6.21
C GLU A 285 4.15 4.70 -5.27
N PRO A 286 4.11 5.96 -5.76
CA PRO A 286 4.00 7.15 -4.91
C PRO A 286 2.70 7.22 -4.11
N ALA A 287 1.56 6.82 -4.69
CA ALA A 287 0.27 6.83 -4.00
C ALA A 287 0.26 5.80 -2.86
N ASN A 288 0.81 4.60 -3.09
CA ASN A 288 0.94 3.59 -2.05
C ASN A 288 1.93 4.02 -0.94
N GLN A 289 3.04 4.67 -1.31
CA GLN A 289 3.97 5.24 -0.33
C GLN A 289 3.30 6.29 0.56
N TRP A 290 2.49 7.15 -0.04
CA TRP A 290 1.74 8.17 0.68
C TRP A 290 0.72 7.53 1.64
N LEU A 291 -0.09 6.56 1.17
CA LEU A 291 -1.05 5.86 2.02
C LEU A 291 -0.36 5.17 3.21
N ARG A 292 0.76 4.48 2.97
CA ARG A 292 1.53 3.83 4.05
C ARG A 292 2.06 4.83 5.07
N ARG A 293 2.57 5.97 4.62
CA ARG A 293 3.04 7.04 5.49
C ARG A 293 1.91 7.57 6.35
N LEU A 294 0.76 7.85 5.74
CA LEU A 294 -0.45 8.28 6.43
C LEU A 294 -0.91 7.25 7.48
N MET A 295 -0.95 5.98 7.12
CA MET A 295 -1.30 4.89 8.05
C MET A 295 -0.29 4.79 9.20
N PHE A 296 0.98 4.97 8.93
CA PHE A 296 2.02 4.96 9.95
C PHE A 296 1.85 6.13 10.92
N GLU A 297 1.67 7.36 10.43
CA GLU A 297 1.46 8.55 11.24
C GLU A 297 0.22 8.44 12.15
N LEU A 298 -0.86 7.82 11.65
CA LEU A 298 -2.11 7.73 12.40
C LEU A 298 -2.12 6.61 13.45
N PHE A 299 -1.32 5.56 13.27
CA PHE A 299 -1.50 4.31 14.04
C PHE A 299 -0.23 3.75 14.68
N THR A 300 0.89 4.46 14.59
CA THR A 300 2.09 4.08 15.35
C THR A 300 1.98 4.57 16.79
N ASP A 301 2.43 3.71 17.75
CA ASP A 301 2.57 4.06 19.17
C ASP A 301 3.72 5.05 19.38
#